data_0a811f84b465c5ed0e53d71771f27c16
#
_entry.id   0a811f84b465c5ed0e53d71771f27c16
#
_cell.length_a   1.000
_cell.length_b   1.000
_cell.length_c   1.000
_cell.angle_alpha   90.00
_cell.angle_beta   90.00
_cell.angle_gamma   90.00
#
_symmetry.space_group_name_H-M   'P 1'
#
loop_
_entity.id
_entity.type
_entity.pdbx_description
1 polymer ?
#
loop_
_entity_poly.entity_id
_entity_poly.type
_entity_poly.pdbx_seq_one_letter_code
_entity_poly.pdbx_strand_id
1 'polypeptide(L)'
;MAGGVLQLFAYGAEDLYMTDNPQITYFKIVYRRHTNFSIQTFENSFLDRPDFNKTSKTKINVLGDLITQIYLKITIKTTTPNDQSKFAWVRRLGHAIINNIKIEIGGQTIDQQLGIWLDIWYELARTGNHERGYLYLIGDTPLMTDLNNQTKPEFDLYIPIKFWFSRITGTALPIIAIQYHEVYISVEFNDYKNLIVYTQDYNNFKDLHILFASLLIDYIYLDFDERNKFSKTYHEYLIEQVQNNSYMNNINESIRKRIQLQFNYPVKELIWTVTLNDYIDCHKFLAYTNQDNWDNEIINATNRLLLDSIVVADNNPINSSSSIWIKVSPKSKLQVDNLYIDNQSPTNTWVNPNSLIYNDKSITGKIIASIKITSNSQILIQNISKYLDIIDISISTDFMTDTRIDSSKDIIVNQFGNYGLLLDYTKNPLNYAELRFNDEERFEKREIKYFSTLLPTIYHNNTPRDGINVYSFSLYPEQHQPSGACNFSRIERQILTLWYENIIKNSLFYVFAPNYNVFRVQDGLTAVVYTD
;
A
#
# COMPACT_ATOMS: atom_id res chain seq x y z
N MET A 1 8.28 58.22 -7.87
CA MET A 1 8.92 56.93 -7.54
C MET A 1 8.03 55.81 -8.02
N ALA A 2 8.59 54.77 -8.61
CA ALA A 2 7.79 53.61 -8.96
C ALA A 2 7.26 52.92 -7.68
N GLY A 3 6.03 52.46 -7.69
CA GLY A 3 5.37 51.87 -6.51
C GLY A 3 6.17 50.71 -5.85
N GLY A 4 6.98 49.97 -6.60
CA GLY A 4 7.88 48.95 -6.08
C GLY A 4 9.02 49.51 -5.20
N VAL A 5 9.51 50.70 -5.49
CA VAL A 5 10.52 51.38 -4.67
C VAL A 5 9.89 51.86 -3.37
N LEU A 6 8.64 52.33 -3.40
CA LEU A 6 7.91 52.71 -2.21
C LEU A 6 7.71 51.52 -1.26
N GLN A 7 7.48 50.32 -1.76
CA GLN A 7 7.36 49.09 -0.95
C GLN A 7 8.65 48.79 -0.18
N LEU A 8 9.84 49.05 -0.74
CA LEU A 8 11.12 48.85 -0.07
C LEU A 8 11.36 49.86 1.06
N PHE A 9 10.78 51.07 0.98
CA PHE A 9 10.86 52.08 2.02
C PHE A 9 9.76 51.96 3.07
N ALA A 10 8.67 51.29 2.76
CA ALA A 10 7.59 50.98 3.70
C ALA A 10 7.97 49.79 4.60
N TYR A 11 8.95 50.02 5.47
CA TYR A 11 9.55 49.03 6.34
C TYR A 11 9.18 49.33 7.81
N GLY A 12 8.62 48.37 8.49
CA GLY A 12 8.18 48.47 9.89
C GLY A 12 8.92 47.52 10.83
N ALA A 13 8.64 47.60 12.11
CA ALA A 13 9.24 46.76 13.13
C ALA A 13 8.84 45.26 12.96
N GLU A 14 7.68 45.01 12.38
CA GLU A 14 7.19 43.67 12.09
C GLU A 14 8.00 42.95 11.00
N ASP A 15 8.55 43.69 10.06
CA ASP A 15 9.36 43.15 8.97
C ASP A 15 10.70 42.59 9.44
N LEU A 16 11.19 43.04 10.60
CA LEU A 16 12.43 42.55 11.19
C LEU A 16 12.44 41.04 11.43
N TYR A 17 11.30 40.47 11.81
CA TYR A 17 11.19 39.03 12.01
C TYR A 17 11.45 38.20 10.75
N MET A 18 11.28 38.82 9.57
CA MET A 18 11.43 38.12 8.27
C MET A 18 12.72 38.53 7.56
N THR A 19 13.19 39.74 7.75
CA THR A 19 14.26 40.36 6.93
C THR A 19 15.51 40.76 7.69
N ASP A 20 15.52 40.64 9.02
CA ASP A 20 16.72 40.91 9.81
C ASP A 20 17.74 39.75 9.66
N ASN A 21 19.00 40.13 9.50
CA ASN A 21 20.11 39.20 9.29
C ASN A 21 19.85 38.16 8.19
N PRO A 22 19.57 38.56 6.95
CA PRO A 22 19.15 37.65 5.89
C PRO A 22 20.22 36.60 5.56
N GLN A 23 19.83 35.37 5.46
CA GLN A 23 20.71 34.23 5.14
C GLN A 23 20.73 33.89 3.64
N ILE A 24 19.69 34.27 2.92
CA ILE A 24 19.52 33.96 1.49
C ILE A 24 19.02 35.20 0.73
N THR A 25 19.20 35.19 -0.59
CA THR A 25 18.47 36.03 -1.53
C THR A 25 17.73 35.13 -2.51
N TYR A 26 16.52 35.51 -2.89
CA TYR A 26 15.74 34.76 -3.90
C TYR A 26 16.23 34.98 -5.34
N PHE A 27 17.13 35.94 -5.55
CA PHE A 27 17.58 36.35 -6.90
C PHE A 27 18.95 35.77 -7.27
N LYS A 28 19.52 34.92 -6.41
CA LYS A 28 20.77 34.21 -6.67
C LYS A 28 20.72 32.83 -6.02
N ILE A 29 20.85 31.79 -6.84
CA ILE A 29 20.92 30.43 -6.36
C ILE A 29 22.30 30.14 -5.77
N VAL A 30 22.31 29.62 -4.54
CA VAL A 30 23.52 29.16 -3.86
C VAL A 30 23.57 27.64 -4.00
N TYR A 31 24.57 27.13 -4.73
CA TYR A 31 24.80 25.70 -4.89
C TYR A 31 25.65 25.17 -3.73
N ARG A 32 25.20 24.06 -3.11
CA ARG A 32 26.04 23.28 -2.18
C ARG A 32 26.83 22.26 -2.98
N ARG A 33 28.16 22.29 -2.83
CA ARG A 33 29.04 21.29 -3.45
C ARG A 33 28.98 19.99 -2.67
N HIS A 34 29.01 18.85 -3.37
CA HIS A 34 29.00 17.51 -2.80
C HIS A 34 30.22 16.71 -3.27
N THR A 35 30.54 15.62 -2.57
CA THR A 35 31.54 14.65 -2.98
C THR A 35 31.09 13.90 -4.24
N ASN A 36 32.01 13.44 -5.07
CA ASN A 36 31.69 12.67 -6.26
C ASN A 36 31.36 11.23 -5.88
N PHE A 37 30.33 10.67 -6.49
CA PHE A 37 29.92 9.28 -6.29
C PHE A 37 29.28 8.71 -7.55
N SER A 38 29.17 7.37 -7.60
CA SER A 38 28.37 6.67 -8.61
C SER A 38 27.56 5.56 -7.99
N ILE A 39 26.46 5.19 -8.64
CA ILE A 39 25.56 4.11 -8.20
C ILE A 39 25.49 3.07 -9.30
N GLN A 40 25.60 1.79 -8.91
CA GLN A 40 25.44 0.66 -9.82
C GLN A 40 24.65 -0.45 -9.13
N THR A 41 23.69 -1.01 -9.85
CA THR A 41 22.87 -2.13 -9.38
C THR A 41 23.52 -3.45 -9.78
N PHE A 42 23.59 -4.38 -8.83
CA PHE A 42 24.03 -5.76 -9.07
C PHE A 42 22.98 -6.76 -8.63
N GLU A 43 22.92 -7.87 -9.32
CA GLU A 43 22.04 -8.98 -9.03
C GLU A 43 22.76 -10.05 -8.18
N ASN A 44 22.21 -10.34 -7.00
CA ASN A 44 22.71 -11.37 -6.09
C ASN A 44 21.72 -12.55 -6.06
N SER A 45 22.19 -13.73 -6.45
CA SER A 45 21.40 -14.96 -6.40
C SER A 45 21.31 -15.51 -4.97
N PHE A 46 20.25 -16.25 -4.67
CA PHE A 46 20.13 -17.01 -3.43
C PHE A 46 21.08 -18.21 -3.43
N LEU A 47 21.47 -18.64 -2.24
CA LEU A 47 22.34 -19.81 -2.04
C LEU A 47 21.61 -21.11 -2.37
N ASP A 48 20.30 -21.15 -2.06
CA ASP A 48 19.41 -22.27 -2.31
C ASP A 48 18.42 -21.89 -3.41
N ARG A 49 17.77 -22.90 -4.01
CA ARG A 49 16.70 -22.66 -4.98
C ARG A 49 15.46 -22.11 -4.28
N PRO A 50 15.08 -20.85 -4.52
CA PRO A 50 13.88 -20.26 -3.93
C PRO A 50 12.61 -20.95 -4.42
N ASP A 51 11.66 -21.16 -3.52
CA ASP A 51 10.35 -21.70 -3.87
C ASP A 51 9.33 -21.35 -2.79
N PHE A 52 8.05 -21.52 -3.11
CA PHE A 52 6.98 -21.34 -2.14
C PHE A 52 7.17 -22.23 -0.91
N ASN A 53 6.75 -21.74 0.25
CA ASN A 53 6.87 -22.40 1.56
C ASN A 53 8.31 -22.80 1.93
N LYS A 54 9.30 -22.05 1.45
CA LYS A 54 10.72 -22.24 1.77
C LYS A 54 11.35 -20.94 2.22
N THR A 55 12.40 -21.06 3.04
CA THR A 55 13.29 -19.97 3.39
C THR A 55 14.54 -20.06 2.53
N SER A 56 14.84 -18.98 1.81
CA SER A 56 16.06 -18.86 1.01
C SER A 56 16.95 -17.74 1.55
N LYS A 57 18.23 -18.00 1.61
CA LYS A 57 19.24 -17.09 2.14
C LYS A 57 20.22 -16.66 1.07
N THR A 58 20.63 -15.40 1.08
CA THR A 58 21.68 -14.88 0.22
C THR A 58 22.72 -14.12 1.02
N LYS A 59 23.97 -14.25 0.64
CA LYS A 59 25.08 -13.45 1.16
C LYS A 59 25.21 -12.19 0.31
N ILE A 60 25.30 -11.04 0.94
CA ILE A 60 25.58 -9.80 0.23
C ILE A 60 27.07 -9.73 -0.08
N ASN A 61 27.40 -9.65 -1.36
CA ASN A 61 28.77 -9.52 -1.82
C ASN A 61 29.26 -8.07 -1.66
N VAL A 62 30.54 -7.89 -1.33
CA VAL A 62 31.15 -6.56 -1.21
C VAL A 62 31.61 -6.12 -2.60
N LEU A 63 30.69 -5.55 -3.38
CA LEU A 63 30.96 -5.09 -4.75
C LEU A 63 31.15 -3.58 -4.85
N GLY A 64 30.71 -2.82 -3.85
CA GLY A 64 30.85 -1.38 -3.73
C GLY A 64 31.18 -0.95 -2.30
N ASP A 65 31.09 0.33 -2.02
CA ASP A 65 31.44 0.91 -0.73
C ASP A 65 30.26 0.99 0.24
N LEU A 66 29.10 1.40 -0.27
CA LEU A 66 27.86 1.49 0.51
C LEU A 66 26.72 0.77 -0.23
N ILE A 67 25.68 0.39 0.52
CA ILE A 67 24.44 -0.17 -0.03
C ILE A 67 23.27 0.73 0.35
N THR A 68 22.36 0.99 -0.61
CA THR A 68 21.17 1.79 -0.40
C THR A 68 19.89 1.00 -0.66
N GLN A 69 19.49 0.80 -1.90
CA GLN A 69 18.23 0.15 -2.24
C GLN A 69 18.41 -1.35 -2.45
N ILE A 70 17.41 -2.10 -2.00
CA ILE A 70 17.32 -3.54 -2.25
C ILE A 70 15.94 -3.85 -2.79
N TYR A 71 15.92 -4.61 -3.90
CA TYR A 71 14.69 -5.08 -4.52
C TYR A 71 14.74 -6.61 -4.58
N LEU A 72 13.67 -7.25 -4.14
CA LEU A 72 13.48 -8.68 -4.35
C LEU A 72 12.83 -8.88 -5.72
N LYS A 73 13.57 -9.46 -6.65
CA LYS A 73 13.06 -9.85 -7.96
C LYS A 73 12.59 -11.31 -7.89
N ILE A 74 11.39 -11.58 -8.37
CA ILE A 74 10.81 -12.92 -8.42
C ILE A 74 10.16 -13.13 -9.78
N THR A 75 10.55 -14.18 -10.50
CA THR A 75 9.90 -14.59 -11.74
C THR A 75 8.92 -15.72 -11.46
N ILE A 76 7.64 -15.48 -11.71
CA ILE A 76 6.54 -16.43 -11.50
C ILE A 76 6.26 -17.15 -12.80
N LYS A 77 6.07 -18.45 -12.71
CA LYS A 77 5.78 -19.32 -13.87
C LYS A 77 4.42 -18.99 -14.50
N THR A 78 4.37 -19.09 -15.83
CA THR A 78 3.11 -19.11 -16.59
C THR A 78 2.16 -20.17 -16.05
N THR A 79 0.92 -19.75 -15.79
CA THR A 79 -0.13 -20.65 -15.28
C THR A 79 -1.32 -20.65 -16.22
N THR A 80 -1.65 -21.81 -16.75
CA THR A 80 -2.80 -22.00 -17.64
C THR A 80 -3.89 -22.79 -16.89
N PRO A 81 -5.03 -22.17 -16.59
CA PRO A 81 -6.19 -22.90 -16.04
C PRO A 81 -6.74 -23.89 -17.06
N ASN A 82 -7.39 -24.95 -16.60
CA ASN A 82 -8.16 -25.83 -17.46
C ASN A 82 -9.43 -25.12 -17.93
N ASP A 83 -10.01 -25.55 -19.07
CA ASP A 83 -11.17 -24.91 -19.73
C ASP A 83 -12.38 -24.63 -18.81
N GLN A 84 -12.53 -25.39 -17.73
CA GLN A 84 -13.64 -25.25 -16.77
C GLN A 84 -13.24 -24.56 -15.46
N SER A 85 -11.97 -24.23 -15.27
CA SER A 85 -11.48 -23.61 -14.05
C SER A 85 -11.12 -22.15 -14.28
N LYS A 86 -11.40 -21.31 -13.27
CA LYS A 86 -10.92 -19.93 -13.24
C LYS A 86 -9.78 -19.83 -12.23
N PHE A 87 -8.80 -19.02 -12.55
CA PHE A 87 -7.62 -18.83 -11.74
C PHE A 87 -7.22 -17.33 -11.69
N ALA A 88 -6.76 -16.90 -10.54
CA ALA A 88 -6.14 -15.58 -10.34
C ALA A 88 -5.07 -15.67 -9.25
N TRP A 89 -4.07 -14.82 -9.33
CA TRP A 89 -3.22 -14.51 -8.19
C TRP A 89 -3.94 -13.53 -7.27
N VAL A 90 -3.62 -13.57 -5.97
CA VAL A 90 -4.15 -12.59 -5.01
C VAL A 90 -3.65 -11.19 -5.34
N ARG A 91 -4.40 -10.18 -4.89
CA ARG A 91 -3.98 -8.78 -5.00
C ARG A 91 -2.69 -8.53 -4.23
N ARG A 92 -1.87 -7.59 -4.76
CA ARG A 92 -0.58 -7.24 -4.14
C ARG A 92 0.31 -8.45 -3.89
N LEU A 93 0.38 -9.30 -4.88
CA LEU A 93 1.09 -10.58 -4.83
C LEU A 93 2.52 -10.42 -4.29
N GLY A 94 3.24 -9.35 -4.66
CA GLY A 94 4.58 -9.08 -4.16
C GLY A 94 4.67 -8.93 -2.64
N HIS A 95 3.69 -8.31 -2.00
CA HIS A 95 3.65 -8.27 -0.53
C HIS A 95 3.20 -9.61 0.06
N ALA A 96 2.20 -10.22 -0.57
CA ALA A 96 1.61 -11.46 -0.12
C ALA A 96 2.56 -12.66 -0.19
N ILE A 97 3.47 -12.70 -1.17
CA ILE A 97 4.43 -13.79 -1.37
C ILE A 97 5.49 -13.86 -0.28
N ILE A 98 5.77 -12.74 0.39
CA ILE A 98 6.73 -12.68 1.49
C ILE A 98 6.00 -12.99 2.79
N ASN A 99 6.39 -14.09 3.46
CA ASN A 99 5.98 -14.31 4.84
C ASN A 99 6.82 -13.43 5.76
N ASN A 100 8.14 -13.52 5.61
CA ASN A 100 9.09 -12.80 6.43
C ASN A 100 10.38 -12.50 5.65
N ILE A 101 10.94 -11.34 5.84
CA ILE A 101 12.27 -10.97 5.33
C ILE A 101 13.09 -10.38 6.46
N LYS A 102 14.32 -10.85 6.63
CA LYS A 102 15.23 -10.40 7.67
C LYS A 102 16.62 -10.15 7.16
N ILE A 103 17.28 -9.18 7.77
CA ILE A 103 18.70 -8.90 7.58
C ILE A 103 19.50 -9.34 8.81
N GLU A 104 20.55 -10.12 8.56
CA GLU A 104 21.46 -10.63 9.58
C GLU A 104 22.87 -10.10 9.28
N ILE A 105 23.55 -9.57 10.30
CA ILE A 105 24.93 -9.11 10.19
C ILE A 105 25.72 -9.74 11.35
N GLY A 106 26.81 -10.44 11.03
CA GLY A 106 27.62 -11.13 12.03
C GLY A 106 26.84 -12.19 12.83
N GLY A 107 25.80 -12.79 12.26
CA GLY A 107 24.93 -13.77 12.91
C GLY A 107 23.83 -13.18 13.78
N GLN A 108 23.79 -11.84 13.94
CA GLN A 108 22.71 -11.15 14.66
C GLN A 108 21.65 -10.65 13.68
N THR A 109 20.37 -10.91 13.94
CA THR A 109 19.26 -10.30 13.21
C THR A 109 19.15 -8.84 13.61
N ILE A 110 19.29 -7.94 12.61
CA ILE A 110 19.23 -6.50 12.84
C ILE A 110 17.79 -5.99 12.66
N ASP A 111 17.11 -6.39 11.59
CA ASP A 111 15.72 -6.01 11.33
C ASP A 111 14.97 -7.17 10.65
N GLN A 112 13.67 -7.21 10.88
CA GLN A 112 12.79 -8.24 10.36
C GLN A 112 11.45 -7.63 9.97
N GLN A 113 10.98 -7.91 8.76
CA GLN A 113 9.75 -7.35 8.23
C GLN A 113 8.85 -8.46 7.68
N LEU A 114 7.58 -8.43 8.04
CA LEU A 114 6.56 -9.31 7.48
C LEU A 114 6.00 -8.74 6.18
N GLY A 115 5.52 -9.59 5.28
CA GLY A 115 4.84 -9.13 4.06
C GLY A 115 3.60 -8.26 4.35
N ILE A 116 2.88 -8.58 5.42
CA ILE A 116 1.77 -7.75 5.94
C ILE A 116 2.25 -6.34 6.33
N TRP A 117 3.45 -6.23 6.93
CA TRP A 117 4.02 -4.93 7.25
C TRP A 117 4.30 -4.09 6.00
N LEU A 118 4.82 -4.70 4.93
CA LEU A 118 5.06 -4.00 3.67
C LEU A 118 3.76 -3.44 3.08
N ASP A 119 2.66 -4.20 3.19
CA ASP A 119 1.34 -3.77 2.74
C ASP A 119 0.80 -2.60 3.57
N ILE A 120 0.85 -2.71 4.90
CA ILE A 120 0.40 -1.66 5.81
C ILE A 120 1.20 -0.38 5.62
N TRP A 121 2.53 -0.49 5.56
CA TRP A 121 3.40 0.66 5.36
C TRP A 121 3.17 1.35 4.01
N TYR A 122 2.93 0.54 2.97
CA TYR A 122 2.55 1.09 1.67
C TYR A 122 1.25 1.88 1.75
N GLU A 123 0.23 1.37 2.44
CA GLU A 123 -1.05 2.08 2.61
C GLU A 123 -0.90 3.41 3.34
N LEU A 124 -0.01 3.51 4.32
CA LEU A 124 0.20 4.72 5.11
C LEU A 124 1.11 5.73 4.42
N ALA A 125 2.26 5.27 3.90
CA ALA A 125 3.36 6.14 3.46
C ALA A 125 3.44 6.35 1.94
N ARG A 126 2.52 5.80 1.15
CA ARG A 126 2.55 5.97 -0.32
C ARG A 126 2.31 7.42 -0.73
N THR A 127 2.97 7.79 -1.83
CA THR A 127 2.70 9.03 -2.54
C THR A 127 1.87 8.73 -3.78
N GLY A 128 0.73 9.41 -3.98
CA GLY A 128 -0.25 9.11 -5.03
C GLY A 128 0.29 9.12 -6.45
N ASN A 129 1.39 9.83 -6.71
CA ASN A 129 1.95 9.95 -8.05
C ASN A 129 2.69 8.69 -8.57
N HIS A 130 3.10 7.79 -7.68
CA HIS A 130 3.89 6.60 -8.03
C HIS A 130 3.11 5.28 -7.93
N GLU A 131 1.86 5.35 -7.55
CA GLU A 131 1.05 4.18 -7.25
C GLU A 131 0.95 3.18 -8.39
N ARG A 132 0.61 3.65 -9.59
CA ARG A 132 0.44 2.77 -10.75
C ARG A 132 1.69 1.94 -11.05
N GLY A 133 2.87 2.58 -11.03
CA GLY A 133 4.13 1.89 -11.24
C GLY A 133 4.43 0.87 -10.15
N TYR A 134 4.17 1.25 -8.90
CA TYR A 134 4.38 0.36 -7.76
C TYR A 134 3.46 -0.87 -7.80
N LEU A 135 2.17 -0.68 -8.07
CA LEU A 135 1.21 -1.79 -8.19
C LEU A 135 1.61 -2.75 -9.32
N TYR A 136 2.08 -2.22 -10.45
CA TYR A 136 2.61 -3.06 -11.53
C TYR A 136 3.82 -3.88 -11.07
N LEU A 137 4.77 -3.26 -10.36
CA LEU A 137 5.99 -3.94 -9.87
C LEU A 137 5.67 -5.07 -8.89
N ILE A 138 4.65 -4.93 -8.07
CA ILE A 138 4.23 -5.96 -7.09
C ILE A 138 3.18 -6.94 -7.64
N GLY A 139 2.87 -6.90 -8.94
CA GLY A 139 1.96 -7.82 -9.60
C GLY A 139 0.47 -7.57 -9.35
N ASP A 140 0.11 -6.38 -8.86
CA ASP A 140 -1.29 -5.98 -8.69
C ASP A 140 -1.84 -5.40 -10.00
N THR A 141 -1.97 -6.26 -11.00
CA THR A 141 -2.47 -5.95 -12.34
C THR A 141 -3.61 -6.89 -12.70
N PRO A 142 -4.58 -6.48 -13.52
CA PRO A 142 -5.68 -7.35 -13.93
C PRO A 142 -5.23 -8.60 -14.62
N LEU A 143 -4.14 -8.51 -15.39
CA LEU A 143 -3.54 -9.66 -16.04
C LEU A 143 -3.27 -10.81 -15.06
N MET A 144 -2.86 -10.48 -13.83
CA MET A 144 -2.55 -11.44 -12.77
C MET A 144 -3.74 -11.70 -11.84
N THR A 145 -4.50 -10.67 -11.51
CA THR A 145 -5.50 -10.70 -10.42
C THR A 145 -6.92 -10.97 -10.88
N ASP A 146 -7.22 -10.88 -12.16
CA ASP A 146 -8.55 -11.19 -12.69
C ASP A 146 -8.87 -12.69 -12.62
N LEU A 147 -9.99 -13.03 -11.99
CA LEU A 147 -10.44 -14.41 -11.88
C LEU A 147 -11.12 -14.87 -13.18
N ASN A 148 -10.35 -15.43 -14.08
CA ASN A 148 -10.81 -15.90 -15.39
C ASN A 148 -10.11 -17.22 -15.79
N ASN A 149 -10.48 -17.75 -16.95
CA ASN A 149 -9.88 -18.95 -17.52
C ASN A 149 -8.68 -18.65 -18.46
N GLN A 150 -8.25 -17.40 -18.53
CA GLN A 150 -7.12 -17.02 -19.37
C GLN A 150 -5.79 -17.42 -18.74
N THR A 151 -4.83 -17.74 -19.57
CA THR A 151 -3.46 -18.01 -19.15
C THR A 151 -2.86 -16.78 -18.48
N LYS A 152 -2.36 -16.94 -17.25
CA LYS A 152 -1.53 -15.94 -16.59
C LYS A 152 -0.10 -16.12 -17.11
N PRO A 153 0.49 -15.11 -17.75
CA PRO A 153 1.82 -15.22 -18.32
C PRO A 153 2.90 -15.30 -17.23
N GLU A 154 4.10 -15.61 -17.64
CA GLU A 154 5.28 -15.38 -16.82
C GLU A 154 5.37 -13.89 -16.46
N PHE A 155 5.64 -13.61 -15.19
CA PHE A 155 5.64 -12.25 -14.68
C PHE A 155 6.80 -12.02 -13.70
N ASP A 156 7.52 -10.92 -13.91
CA ASP A 156 8.59 -10.48 -13.02
C ASP A 156 8.06 -9.50 -11.98
N LEU A 157 8.12 -9.91 -10.73
CA LEU A 157 7.85 -9.02 -9.59
C LEU A 157 9.14 -8.32 -9.17
N TYR A 158 9.04 -7.03 -8.85
CA TYR A 158 10.11 -6.24 -8.26
C TYR A 158 9.60 -5.60 -6.96
N ILE A 159 9.99 -6.16 -5.84
CA ILE A 159 9.46 -5.79 -4.53
C ILE A 159 10.50 -4.95 -3.77
N PRO A 160 10.27 -3.63 -3.60
CA PRO A 160 11.19 -2.79 -2.85
C PRO A 160 11.18 -3.14 -1.36
N ILE A 161 12.34 -3.50 -0.81
CA ILE A 161 12.47 -3.80 0.61
C ILE A 161 12.87 -2.53 1.36
N LYS A 162 12.19 -2.25 2.47
CA LYS A 162 12.28 -0.98 3.20
C LYS A 162 13.02 -1.12 4.54
N PHE A 163 14.23 -1.71 4.53
CA PHE A 163 15.13 -1.62 5.67
C PHE A 163 15.57 -0.15 5.90
N TRP A 164 16.13 0.16 7.05
CA TRP A 164 16.52 1.54 7.41
C TRP A 164 17.40 2.22 6.36
N PHE A 165 18.38 1.51 5.80
CA PHE A 165 19.32 2.05 4.81
C PHE A 165 18.69 2.26 3.43
N SER A 166 17.53 1.63 3.15
CA SER A 166 16.79 1.81 1.90
C SER A 166 15.80 2.98 1.95
N ARG A 167 15.62 3.61 3.11
CA ARG A 167 14.69 4.73 3.25
C ARG A 167 15.33 6.06 2.92
N ILE A 168 16.58 6.27 3.36
CA ILE A 168 17.32 7.53 3.19
C ILE A 168 18.77 7.20 2.82
N THR A 169 19.31 7.90 1.83
CA THR A 169 20.69 7.72 1.38
C THR A 169 21.73 8.00 2.45
N GLY A 170 21.43 8.90 3.39
CA GLY A 170 22.32 9.24 4.52
C GLY A 170 22.47 8.13 5.55
N THR A 171 21.65 7.09 5.51
CA THR A 171 21.76 5.89 6.37
C THR A 171 22.23 4.66 5.59
N ALA A 172 22.84 4.86 4.42
CA ALA A 172 23.37 3.78 3.61
C ALA A 172 24.27 2.84 4.45
N LEU A 173 24.14 1.54 4.22
CA LEU A 173 24.91 0.54 4.95
C LEU A 173 26.38 0.56 4.48
N PRO A 174 27.35 0.92 5.35
CA PRO A 174 28.75 1.07 4.96
C PRO A 174 29.45 -0.30 4.89
N ILE A 175 29.19 -1.03 3.81
CA ILE A 175 29.72 -2.40 3.67
C ILE A 175 31.26 -2.45 3.61
N ILE A 176 31.87 -1.36 3.16
CA ILE A 176 33.35 -1.22 3.15
C ILE A 176 33.93 -1.20 4.57
N ALA A 177 33.17 -0.69 5.55
CA ALA A 177 33.60 -0.66 6.96
C ALA A 177 33.34 -1.99 7.68
N ILE A 178 32.48 -2.87 7.13
CA ILE A 178 32.12 -4.16 7.71
C ILE A 178 33.10 -5.23 7.15
N GLN A 179 34.20 -5.46 7.85
CA GLN A 179 35.26 -6.32 7.31
C GLN A 179 35.19 -7.76 7.86
N TYR A 180 34.74 -7.93 9.09
CA TYR A 180 34.78 -9.22 9.79
C TYR A 180 33.40 -9.87 9.94
N HIS A 181 32.33 -9.15 9.63
CA HIS A 181 30.99 -9.66 9.68
C HIS A 181 30.41 -9.85 8.29
N GLU A 182 29.78 -10.97 8.08
CA GLU A 182 29.05 -11.24 6.85
C GLU A 182 27.62 -10.71 6.96
N VAL A 183 27.11 -10.15 5.86
CA VAL A 183 25.75 -9.66 5.75
C VAL A 183 24.92 -10.66 4.95
N TYR A 184 23.83 -11.09 5.54
CA TYR A 184 22.88 -12.02 4.92
C TYR A 184 21.49 -11.43 4.90
N ILE A 185 20.77 -11.71 3.82
CA ILE A 185 19.33 -11.51 3.74
C ILE A 185 18.67 -12.87 3.57
N SER A 186 17.66 -13.13 4.41
CA SER A 186 16.85 -14.33 4.36
C SER A 186 15.42 -13.96 4.04
N VAL A 187 14.82 -14.63 3.07
CA VAL A 187 13.42 -14.45 2.65
C VAL A 187 12.69 -15.76 2.86
N GLU A 188 11.64 -15.72 3.64
CA GLU A 188 10.71 -16.82 3.84
C GLU A 188 9.49 -16.56 2.95
N PHE A 189 9.23 -17.47 2.02
CA PHE A 189 8.12 -17.37 1.07
C PHE A 189 6.88 -18.03 1.64
N ASN A 190 5.71 -17.41 1.39
CA ASN A 190 4.43 -17.99 1.75
C ASN A 190 4.10 -19.25 0.92
N ASP A 191 3.20 -20.08 1.45
CA ASP A 191 2.65 -21.20 0.70
C ASP A 191 1.80 -20.67 -0.47
N TYR A 192 2.04 -21.18 -1.67
CA TYR A 192 1.29 -20.80 -2.88
C TYR A 192 -0.23 -20.98 -2.72
N LYS A 193 -0.68 -21.90 -1.85
CA LYS A 193 -2.10 -22.09 -1.53
C LYS A 193 -2.78 -20.83 -1.04
N ASN A 194 -2.06 -20.00 -0.32
CA ASN A 194 -2.55 -18.73 0.22
C ASN A 194 -2.51 -17.60 -0.82
N LEU A 195 -1.83 -17.81 -1.95
CA LEU A 195 -1.56 -16.79 -2.95
C LEU A 195 -2.43 -16.90 -4.20
N ILE A 196 -3.31 -17.89 -4.26
CA ILE A 196 -4.15 -18.16 -5.43
C ILE A 196 -5.64 -18.13 -5.09
N VAL A 197 -6.43 -17.67 -6.06
CA VAL A 197 -7.89 -17.73 -6.04
C VAL A 197 -8.35 -18.60 -7.20
N TYR A 198 -9.24 -19.56 -6.96
CA TYR A 198 -9.67 -20.52 -7.96
C TYR A 198 -11.12 -20.98 -7.71
N THR A 199 -11.80 -21.48 -8.76
CA THR A 199 -13.23 -21.87 -8.66
C THR A 199 -13.45 -23.36 -8.65
N GLN A 200 -12.45 -24.20 -8.88
CA GLN A 200 -12.55 -25.67 -8.91
C GLN A 200 -11.38 -26.32 -8.17
N ASP A 201 -11.31 -27.66 -8.25
CA ASP A 201 -10.39 -28.47 -7.48
C ASP A 201 -8.93 -27.94 -7.55
N TYR A 202 -8.39 -27.66 -6.40
CA TYR A 202 -7.02 -27.25 -6.11
C TYR A 202 -5.95 -28.15 -6.77
N ASN A 203 -6.27 -29.43 -7.01
CA ASN A 203 -5.34 -30.39 -7.59
C ASN A 203 -4.77 -29.96 -8.96
N ASN A 204 -5.45 -29.06 -9.65
CA ASN A 204 -5.03 -28.56 -10.97
C ASN A 204 -3.85 -27.58 -10.90
N PHE A 205 -3.49 -27.08 -9.72
CA PHE A 205 -2.47 -26.03 -9.53
C PHE A 205 -1.27 -26.47 -8.70
N LYS A 206 -1.03 -27.77 -8.55
CA LYS A 206 0.05 -28.33 -7.71
C LYS A 206 1.46 -28.03 -8.22
N ASP A 207 1.62 -27.71 -9.50
CA ASP A 207 2.91 -27.48 -10.14
C ASP A 207 3.35 -25.99 -10.13
N LEU A 208 2.71 -25.17 -9.30
CA LEU A 208 3.13 -23.79 -9.12
C LEU A 208 4.44 -23.73 -8.36
N HIS A 209 5.43 -23.07 -8.95
CA HIS A 209 6.73 -22.83 -8.33
C HIS A 209 7.33 -21.52 -8.81
N ILE A 210 8.24 -20.99 -8.05
CA ILE A 210 9.04 -19.83 -8.41
C ILE A 210 10.09 -20.29 -9.43
N LEU A 211 10.12 -19.66 -10.61
CA LEU A 211 11.12 -19.98 -11.65
C LEU A 211 12.50 -19.49 -11.23
N PHE A 212 12.56 -18.24 -10.79
CA PHE A 212 13.77 -17.57 -10.40
C PHE A 212 13.49 -16.52 -9.34
N ALA A 213 14.40 -16.35 -8.40
CA ALA A 213 14.40 -15.19 -7.51
C ALA A 213 15.83 -14.76 -7.21
N SER A 214 16.01 -13.43 -7.05
CA SER A 214 17.29 -12.79 -6.78
C SER A 214 17.06 -11.47 -6.03
N LEU A 215 18.13 -10.92 -5.48
CA LEU A 215 18.13 -9.57 -4.94
C LEU A 215 18.87 -8.63 -5.90
N LEU A 216 18.23 -7.55 -6.30
CA LEU A 216 18.88 -6.41 -6.96
C LEU A 216 19.30 -5.43 -5.87
N ILE A 217 20.58 -5.11 -5.83
CA ILE A 217 21.18 -4.28 -4.78
C ILE A 217 21.91 -3.11 -5.41
N ASP A 218 21.56 -1.91 -4.97
CA ASP A 218 22.21 -0.67 -5.40
C ASP A 218 23.43 -0.38 -4.54
N TYR A 219 24.61 -0.48 -5.15
CA TYR A 219 25.88 -0.15 -4.53
C TYR A 219 26.31 1.27 -4.90
N ILE A 220 26.82 2.00 -3.91
CA ILE A 220 27.44 3.30 -4.10
C ILE A 220 28.95 3.13 -4.09
N TYR A 221 29.59 3.79 -5.04
CA TYR A 221 31.06 3.94 -5.12
C TYR A 221 31.39 5.37 -4.74
N LEU A 222 32.29 5.50 -3.78
CA LEU A 222 32.77 6.79 -3.26
C LEU A 222 34.09 7.18 -3.91
N ASP A 223 34.43 8.45 -3.91
CA ASP A 223 35.76 8.89 -4.31
C ASP A 223 36.83 8.44 -3.29
N PHE A 224 38.08 8.56 -3.66
CA PHE A 224 39.20 8.02 -2.88
C PHE A 224 39.26 8.56 -1.44
N ASP A 225 39.06 9.87 -1.24
CA ASP A 225 39.19 10.49 0.07
C ASP A 225 38.04 10.11 0.99
N GLU A 226 36.83 10.13 0.45
CA GLU A 226 35.61 9.73 1.18
C GLU A 226 35.62 8.25 1.52
N ARG A 227 36.00 7.41 0.56
CA ARG A 227 36.17 5.95 0.73
C ARG A 227 37.15 5.61 1.86
N ASN A 228 38.34 6.25 1.88
CA ASN A 228 39.31 6.07 2.95
C ASN A 228 38.77 6.49 4.31
N LYS A 229 37.98 7.55 4.34
CA LYS A 229 37.34 8.04 5.56
C LYS A 229 36.30 7.03 6.04
N PHE A 230 35.40 6.58 5.16
CA PHE A 230 34.37 5.59 5.51
C PHE A 230 34.95 4.26 6.00
N SER A 231 36.04 3.77 5.39
CA SER A 231 36.65 2.51 5.76
C SER A 231 37.35 2.49 7.13
N LYS A 232 37.76 3.67 7.64
CA LYS A 232 38.57 3.78 8.86
C LYS A 232 37.90 4.47 10.03
N THR A 233 36.81 5.19 9.77
CA THR A 233 36.12 5.96 10.81
C THR A 233 35.12 5.08 11.55
N TYR A 234 34.94 5.33 12.82
CA TYR A 234 33.81 4.83 13.61
C TYR A 234 32.50 5.38 13.04
N HIS A 235 31.55 4.47 12.83
CA HIS A 235 30.21 4.83 12.35
C HIS A 235 29.16 4.50 13.39
N GLU A 236 28.26 5.43 13.60
CA GLU A 236 27.08 5.27 14.44
C GLU A 236 25.86 5.82 13.70
N TYR A 237 24.90 4.95 13.45
CA TYR A 237 23.67 5.28 12.73
C TYR A 237 22.47 5.10 13.65
N LEU A 238 21.61 6.10 13.71
CA LEU A 238 20.27 5.90 14.22
C LEU A 238 19.49 5.11 13.17
N ILE A 239 19.06 3.92 13.53
CA ILE A 239 18.31 3.03 12.62
C ILE A 239 16.86 2.90 13.08
N GLU A 240 16.00 2.57 12.14
CA GLU A 240 14.63 2.19 12.41
C GLU A 240 14.47 0.69 12.22
N GLN A 241 13.84 0.04 13.18
CA GLN A 241 13.50 -1.38 13.18
C GLN A 241 11.99 -1.54 13.35
N VAL A 242 11.46 -2.69 12.99
CA VAL A 242 10.03 -2.99 13.14
C VAL A 242 9.85 -4.18 14.05
N GLN A 243 9.40 -3.92 15.28
CA GLN A 243 8.94 -4.99 16.16
C GLN A 243 7.51 -5.37 15.80
N ASN A 244 7.19 -6.63 15.91
CA ASN A 244 5.84 -7.11 15.68
C ASN A 244 5.45 -8.19 16.69
N ASN A 245 4.18 -8.19 17.07
CA ASN A 245 3.56 -9.24 17.86
C ASN A 245 2.29 -9.71 17.15
N SER A 246 2.12 -11.01 17.09
CA SER A 246 0.89 -11.62 16.55
C SER A 246 0.16 -12.41 17.63
N TYR A 247 -1.15 -12.29 17.67
CA TYR A 247 -2.01 -12.93 18.65
C TYR A 247 -3.19 -13.59 17.95
N MET A 248 -3.47 -14.83 18.29
CA MET A 248 -4.67 -15.53 17.82
C MET A 248 -5.83 -15.30 18.79
N ASN A 249 -7.01 -15.07 18.26
CA ASN A 249 -8.25 -15.07 19.00
C ASN A 249 -9.12 -16.24 18.55
N ASN A 250 -9.59 -17.06 19.50
CA ASN A 250 -10.42 -18.21 19.22
C ASN A 250 -11.91 -17.88 19.38
N ILE A 251 -12.77 -18.64 18.70
CA ILE A 251 -14.24 -18.57 18.84
C ILE A 251 -14.60 -18.72 20.32
N ASN A 252 -15.52 -17.93 20.81
CA ASN A 252 -16.05 -17.88 22.20
C ASN A 252 -15.31 -16.98 23.20
N GLU A 253 -14.35 -16.16 22.76
CA GLU A 253 -13.80 -15.12 23.62
C GLU A 253 -14.73 -13.88 23.66
N SER A 254 -14.57 -13.08 24.71
CA SER A 254 -15.41 -11.90 24.94
C SER A 254 -15.27 -10.84 23.84
N ILE A 255 -16.28 -9.99 23.67
CA ILE A 255 -16.26 -8.81 22.78
C ILE A 255 -15.06 -7.89 23.08
N ARG A 256 -14.39 -8.07 24.20
CA ARG A 256 -13.24 -7.32 24.68
C ARG A 256 -12.02 -8.21 24.73
N LYS A 257 -10.96 -7.85 24.01
CA LYS A 257 -9.65 -8.51 24.06
C LYS A 257 -8.62 -7.60 24.72
N ARG A 258 -7.93 -8.11 25.73
CA ARG A 258 -6.76 -7.48 26.34
C ARG A 258 -5.50 -8.14 25.79
N ILE A 259 -4.60 -7.33 25.25
CA ILE A 259 -3.35 -7.76 24.65
C ILE A 259 -2.21 -7.17 25.45
N GLN A 260 -1.40 -8.01 26.08
CA GLN A 260 -0.14 -7.62 26.69
C GLN A 260 0.88 -7.44 25.56
N LEU A 261 1.28 -6.20 25.31
CA LEU A 261 2.32 -5.90 24.34
C LEU A 261 3.70 -6.27 24.94
N GLN A 262 4.61 -6.73 24.07
CA GLN A 262 5.97 -7.10 24.45
C GLN A 262 6.95 -6.36 23.55
N PHE A 263 6.92 -5.04 23.64
CA PHE A 263 7.79 -4.17 22.86
C PHE A 263 8.83 -3.52 23.75
N ASN A 264 9.98 -3.26 23.16
CA ASN A 264 11.11 -2.59 23.77
C ASN A 264 11.51 -1.37 22.96
N TYR A 265 12.50 -0.64 23.44
CA TYR A 265 13.13 0.52 22.79
C TYR A 265 12.18 1.72 22.59
N PRO A 266 12.70 2.85 22.08
CA PRO A 266 11.89 4.02 21.75
C PRO A 266 11.01 3.77 20.53
N VAL A 267 9.72 3.55 20.75
CA VAL A 267 8.71 3.29 19.71
C VAL A 267 8.18 4.61 19.17
N LYS A 268 8.12 4.74 17.84
CA LYS A 268 7.59 5.92 17.14
C LYS A 268 6.07 5.94 17.13
N GLU A 269 5.48 4.79 16.87
CA GLU A 269 4.04 4.60 16.73
C GLU A 269 3.64 3.15 16.96
N LEU A 270 2.38 2.92 17.25
CA LEU A 270 1.76 1.61 17.25
C LEU A 270 0.79 1.51 16.08
N ILE A 271 0.89 0.42 15.32
CA ILE A 271 -0.02 0.12 14.23
C ILE A 271 -0.59 -1.27 14.47
N TRP A 272 -1.91 -1.41 14.39
CA TRP A 272 -2.53 -2.70 14.61
C TRP A 272 -3.63 -2.99 13.59
N THR A 273 -3.76 -4.26 13.25
CA THR A 273 -4.73 -4.79 12.32
C THR A 273 -5.33 -6.08 12.82
N VAL A 274 -6.50 -6.41 12.31
CA VAL A 274 -7.20 -7.68 12.59
C VAL A 274 -7.54 -8.34 11.28
N THR A 275 -7.07 -9.55 11.07
CA THR A 275 -7.44 -10.38 9.93
C THR A 275 -8.38 -11.48 10.40
N LEU A 276 -9.58 -11.55 9.84
CA LEU A 276 -10.55 -12.59 10.14
C LEU A 276 -10.14 -13.91 9.48
N ASN A 277 -10.34 -15.04 10.16
CA ASN A 277 -10.02 -16.36 9.61
C ASN A 277 -10.73 -16.64 8.29
N ASP A 278 -11.97 -16.19 8.16
CA ASP A 278 -12.72 -16.32 6.91
C ASP A 278 -11.98 -15.70 5.71
N TYR A 279 -11.14 -14.69 5.95
CA TYR A 279 -10.34 -14.07 4.89
C TYR A 279 -9.05 -14.83 4.62
N ILE A 280 -8.47 -15.45 5.62
CA ILE A 280 -7.32 -16.34 5.46
C ILE A 280 -7.75 -17.56 4.63
N ASP A 281 -8.84 -18.20 5.03
CA ASP A 281 -9.39 -19.39 4.34
C ASP A 281 -9.88 -19.07 2.91
N CYS A 282 -10.35 -17.85 2.67
CA CYS A 282 -10.75 -17.36 1.36
C CYS A 282 -9.62 -16.66 0.58
N HIS A 283 -8.37 -16.80 0.99
CA HIS A 283 -7.19 -16.20 0.34
C HIS A 283 -7.22 -14.66 0.26
N LYS A 284 -7.77 -14.02 1.31
CA LYS A 284 -7.87 -12.56 1.44
C LYS A 284 -7.07 -12.05 2.63
N PHE A 285 -5.95 -12.68 2.94
CA PHE A 285 -5.19 -12.44 4.18
C PHE A 285 -4.59 -11.03 4.32
N LEU A 286 -4.49 -10.26 3.25
CA LEU A 286 -4.17 -8.81 3.30
C LEU A 286 -5.42 -7.92 3.42
N ALA A 287 -6.60 -8.46 3.69
CA ALA A 287 -7.81 -7.71 3.97
C ALA A 287 -8.04 -7.61 5.49
N TYR A 288 -8.24 -6.41 5.98
CA TYR A 288 -8.36 -6.11 7.42
C TYR A 288 -9.75 -5.61 7.80
N THR A 289 -10.72 -5.76 6.92
CA THR A 289 -12.12 -5.32 7.08
C THR A 289 -12.98 -6.43 7.68
N ASN A 290 -14.15 -6.09 8.22
CA ASN A 290 -15.18 -7.04 8.62
C ASN A 290 -16.29 -7.20 7.57
N GLN A 291 -16.06 -6.76 6.34
CA GLN A 291 -17.04 -6.87 5.27
C GLN A 291 -17.32 -8.33 4.92
N ASP A 292 -18.54 -8.77 5.10
CA ASP A 292 -19.03 -10.12 4.83
C ASP A 292 -19.84 -10.23 3.54
N ASN A 293 -20.42 -9.13 3.06
CA ASN A 293 -21.20 -9.10 1.82
C ASN A 293 -20.45 -8.38 0.69
N TRP A 294 -19.45 -9.05 0.14
CA TRP A 294 -18.61 -8.53 -0.93
C TRP A 294 -19.36 -8.25 -2.23
N ASP A 295 -20.40 -9.03 -2.53
CA ASP A 295 -21.19 -8.84 -3.74
C ASP A 295 -21.93 -7.49 -3.73
N ASN A 296 -22.57 -7.17 -2.61
CA ASN A 296 -23.22 -5.88 -2.45
C ASN A 296 -22.22 -4.72 -2.46
N GLU A 297 -21.04 -4.91 -1.87
CA GLU A 297 -20.01 -3.85 -1.88
C GLU A 297 -19.42 -3.63 -3.27
N ILE A 298 -19.24 -4.68 -4.06
CA ILE A 298 -18.85 -4.53 -5.47
C ILE A 298 -19.91 -3.72 -6.22
N ILE A 299 -21.19 -4.04 -6.03
CA ILE A 299 -22.30 -3.31 -6.63
C ILE A 299 -22.30 -1.85 -6.15
N ASN A 300 -22.16 -1.61 -4.85
CA ASN A 300 -22.14 -0.27 -4.29
C ASN A 300 -20.93 0.54 -4.77
N ALA A 301 -19.75 -0.06 -4.79
CA ALA A 301 -18.54 0.59 -5.31
C ALA A 301 -18.69 0.90 -6.81
N THR A 302 -19.21 -0.05 -7.58
CA THR A 302 -19.50 0.14 -9.01
C THR A 302 -20.51 1.28 -9.21
N ASN A 303 -21.58 1.31 -8.42
CA ASN A 303 -22.58 2.37 -8.50
C ASN A 303 -21.99 3.74 -8.12
N ARG A 304 -21.13 3.82 -7.11
CA ARG A 304 -20.42 5.06 -6.76
C ARG A 304 -19.50 5.50 -7.89
N LEU A 305 -18.80 4.57 -8.51
CA LEU A 305 -18.00 4.82 -9.68
C LEU A 305 -18.85 5.32 -10.85
N LEU A 306 -19.97 4.72 -11.07
CA LEU A 306 -20.90 5.08 -12.11
C LEU A 306 -21.56 6.45 -11.85
N LEU A 307 -21.77 6.82 -10.59
CA LEU A 307 -22.46 8.07 -10.23
C LEU A 307 -21.66 9.35 -10.51
N ASP A 308 -20.38 9.33 -10.76
CA ASP A 308 -19.57 10.56 -10.90
C ASP A 308 -19.06 10.86 -12.33
N SER A 309 -19.27 10.01 -13.35
CA SER A 309 -18.64 10.20 -14.67
C SER A 309 -19.57 10.62 -15.81
N ILE A 310 -20.85 10.30 -15.75
CA ILE A 310 -21.79 10.71 -16.77
C ILE A 310 -22.88 11.58 -16.13
N VAL A 311 -22.94 12.83 -16.52
CA VAL A 311 -23.98 13.76 -16.09
C VAL A 311 -24.97 13.90 -17.23
N VAL A 312 -26.23 13.58 -16.98
CA VAL A 312 -27.31 13.98 -17.90
C VAL A 312 -27.52 15.48 -17.77
N ALA A 313 -27.24 16.22 -18.82
CA ALA A 313 -27.26 17.67 -18.78
C ALA A 313 -28.68 18.26 -18.79
N ASP A 314 -29.70 17.47 -19.10
CA ASP A 314 -31.09 17.90 -19.11
C ASP A 314 -31.87 17.27 -17.97
N ASN A 315 -32.45 18.13 -17.11
CA ASN A 315 -33.21 17.70 -15.92
C ASN A 315 -34.68 17.41 -16.25
N ASN A 316 -35.09 17.52 -17.49
CA ASN A 316 -36.46 17.26 -17.90
C ASN A 316 -36.73 15.79 -18.17
N PRO A 317 -37.92 15.27 -17.82
CA PRO A 317 -38.29 13.93 -18.22
C PRO A 317 -38.22 13.75 -19.72
N ILE A 318 -37.68 12.63 -20.16
CA ILE A 318 -37.47 12.34 -21.57
C ILE A 318 -38.82 12.07 -22.22
N ASN A 319 -39.27 13.02 -23.03
CA ASN A 319 -40.45 12.89 -23.85
C ASN A 319 -39.99 12.69 -25.32
N SER A 320 -40.95 12.48 -26.19
CA SER A 320 -40.70 12.31 -27.63
C SER A 320 -39.97 13.49 -28.34
N SER A 321 -39.73 14.58 -27.64
CA SER A 321 -39.00 15.76 -28.10
C SER A 321 -37.78 16.11 -27.25
N SER A 322 -37.42 15.30 -26.28
CA SER A 322 -36.32 15.58 -25.37
C SER A 322 -34.99 15.07 -25.88
N SER A 323 -33.94 15.83 -25.65
CA SER A 323 -32.56 15.43 -25.90
C SER A 323 -31.91 14.98 -24.59
N ILE A 324 -31.26 13.84 -24.58
CA ILE A 324 -30.44 13.42 -23.46
C ILE A 324 -29.02 13.85 -23.75
N TRP A 325 -28.47 14.65 -22.86
CA TRP A 325 -27.05 15.01 -22.86
C TRP A 325 -26.35 14.14 -21.83
N ILE A 326 -25.44 13.30 -22.30
CA ILE A 326 -24.59 12.54 -21.45
C ILE A 326 -23.22 13.20 -21.48
N LYS A 327 -22.85 13.87 -20.38
CA LYS A 327 -21.56 14.51 -20.23
C LYS A 327 -20.66 13.65 -19.38
N VAL A 328 -19.54 13.23 -19.94
CA VAL A 328 -18.49 12.56 -19.19
C VAL A 328 -17.74 13.59 -18.35
N SER A 329 -17.56 13.33 -17.06
CA SER A 329 -16.81 14.23 -16.19
C SER A 329 -15.42 14.52 -16.75
N PRO A 330 -14.91 15.77 -16.68
CA PRO A 330 -13.56 16.09 -17.13
C PRO A 330 -12.46 15.28 -16.46
N LYS A 331 -12.73 14.77 -15.26
CA LYS A 331 -11.81 13.90 -14.52
C LYS A 331 -11.87 12.43 -14.92
N SER A 332 -12.92 12.04 -15.64
CA SER A 332 -13.07 10.66 -16.07
C SER A 332 -12.35 10.43 -17.38
N LYS A 333 -11.52 9.43 -17.42
CA LYS A 333 -10.88 8.95 -18.65
C LYS A 333 -11.65 7.81 -19.28
N LEU A 334 -12.96 7.83 -19.11
CA LEU A 334 -13.82 6.77 -19.49
C LEU A 334 -14.12 6.76 -20.96
N GLN A 335 -14.01 5.60 -21.57
CA GLN A 335 -14.58 5.30 -22.87
C GLN A 335 -15.87 4.51 -22.68
N VAL A 336 -17.01 5.15 -22.93
CA VAL A 336 -18.29 4.46 -23.04
C VAL A 336 -18.33 3.87 -24.45
N ASP A 337 -18.28 2.55 -24.57
CA ASP A 337 -18.23 1.92 -25.89
C ASP A 337 -19.58 1.95 -26.59
N ASN A 338 -20.66 1.66 -25.86
CA ASN A 338 -21.99 1.62 -26.44
C ASN A 338 -23.08 1.98 -25.43
N LEU A 339 -23.99 2.83 -25.81
CA LEU A 339 -25.24 3.06 -25.12
C LEU A 339 -26.36 2.39 -25.90
N TYR A 340 -27.01 1.41 -25.27
CA TYR A 340 -28.11 0.67 -25.88
C TYR A 340 -29.45 1.13 -25.34
N ILE A 341 -30.36 1.44 -26.20
CA ILE A 341 -31.71 1.87 -25.83
C ILE A 341 -32.71 0.85 -26.36
N ASP A 342 -33.40 0.21 -25.44
CA ASP A 342 -34.49 -0.71 -25.75
C ASP A 342 -35.82 0.06 -25.79
N ASN A 343 -36.29 0.33 -26.94
CA ASN A 343 -37.54 1.06 -27.20
C ASN A 343 -38.79 0.18 -27.25
N GLN A 344 -38.80 -1.02 -26.70
CA GLN A 344 -39.89 -1.98 -26.91
C GLN A 344 -40.16 -2.30 -28.41
N SER A 345 -39.33 -1.83 -29.27
CA SER A 345 -39.36 -2.08 -30.72
C SER A 345 -38.32 -3.15 -31.04
N PRO A 346 -38.55 -4.01 -32.01
CA PRO A 346 -37.64 -5.14 -32.28
C PRO A 346 -36.26 -4.72 -32.84
N THR A 347 -36.00 -3.44 -32.99
CA THR A 347 -34.71 -2.91 -33.42
C THR A 347 -34.04 -2.17 -32.28
N ASN A 348 -33.13 -2.84 -31.60
CA ASN A 348 -32.25 -2.25 -30.62
C ASN A 348 -31.25 -1.32 -31.30
N THR A 349 -31.14 -0.08 -30.84
CA THR A 349 -30.25 0.91 -31.43
C THR A 349 -29.09 1.20 -30.49
N TRP A 350 -27.89 0.86 -30.92
CA TRP A 350 -26.66 1.24 -30.25
C TRP A 350 -26.25 2.66 -30.64
N VAL A 351 -26.01 3.51 -29.69
CA VAL A 351 -25.57 4.89 -29.88
C VAL A 351 -24.10 5.00 -29.58
N ASN A 352 -23.37 5.68 -30.44
CA ASN A 352 -21.95 5.94 -30.17
C ASN A 352 -21.82 6.92 -29.00
N PRO A 353 -21.27 6.54 -27.88
CA PRO A 353 -21.18 7.37 -26.70
C PRO A 353 -20.23 8.56 -26.87
N ASN A 354 -19.34 8.52 -27.84
CA ASN A 354 -18.47 9.65 -28.16
C ASN A 354 -19.22 10.86 -28.71
N SER A 355 -20.47 10.70 -29.17
CA SER A 355 -21.31 11.82 -29.56
C SER A 355 -21.86 12.61 -28.36
N LEU A 356 -21.85 12.03 -27.16
CA LEU A 356 -22.35 12.59 -25.91
C LEU A 356 -23.79 13.16 -25.97
N ILE A 357 -24.46 12.99 -27.09
CA ILE A 357 -25.79 13.52 -27.35
C ILE A 357 -26.63 12.44 -28.01
N TYR A 358 -27.72 12.15 -27.38
CA TYR A 358 -28.72 11.28 -27.98
C TYR A 358 -30.02 12.06 -28.20
N ASN A 359 -30.43 12.18 -29.44
CA ASN A 359 -31.69 12.77 -29.85
C ASN A 359 -32.59 11.68 -30.41
N ASP A 360 -33.46 11.14 -29.60
CA ASP A 360 -34.52 10.27 -30.11
C ASP A 360 -35.90 10.78 -29.72
N LYS A 361 -36.79 10.76 -30.66
CA LYS A 361 -38.17 11.24 -30.50
C LYS A 361 -39.08 10.21 -29.84
N SER A 362 -38.60 9.00 -29.54
CA SER A 362 -39.46 7.90 -29.13
C SER A 362 -38.89 7.09 -27.95
N ILE A 363 -38.09 7.69 -27.08
CA ILE A 363 -37.53 6.98 -25.96
C ILE A 363 -38.61 6.76 -24.89
N THR A 364 -39.29 5.65 -24.98
CA THR A 364 -40.05 5.03 -23.91
C THR A 364 -39.42 3.66 -23.71
N GLY A 365 -38.46 3.53 -22.82
CA GLY A 365 -37.81 2.23 -22.67
C GLY A 365 -36.62 2.26 -21.71
N LYS A 366 -35.93 1.18 -21.67
CA LYS A 366 -34.79 0.92 -20.79
C LYS A 366 -33.48 1.24 -21.49
N ILE A 367 -32.59 1.98 -20.85
CA ILE A 367 -31.22 2.17 -21.33
C ILE A 367 -30.37 1.03 -20.81
N ILE A 368 -29.71 0.34 -21.72
CA ILE A 368 -28.66 -0.63 -21.40
C ILE A 368 -27.35 0.03 -21.83
N ALA A 369 -26.48 0.28 -20.89
CA ALA A 369 -25.16 0.84 -21.19
C ALA A 369 -24.11 -0.26 -21.04
N SER A 370 -23.38 -0.53 -22.11
CA SER A 370 -22.16 -1.31 -22.05
C SER A 370 -20.98 -0.36 -21.93
N ILE A 371 -20.22 -0.52 -20.89
CA ILE A 371 -19.17 0.40 -20.50
C ILE A 371 -17.85 -0.36 -20.52
N LYS A 372 -16.88 0.11 -21.34
CA LYS A 372 -15.52 -0.40 -21.32
C LYS A 372 -14.63 0.60 -20.61
N ILE A 373 -14.03 0.17 -19.51
CA ILE A 373 -13.08 0.95 -18.78
C ILE A 373 -11.68 0.51 -19.18
N THR A 374 -10.95 1.40 -19.80
CA THR A 374 -9.52 1.24 -20.01
C THR A 374 -8.76 1.73 -18.79
N SER A 375 -7.51 1.31 -18.62
CA SER A 375 -6.64 1.78 -17.54
C SER A 375 -6.65 3.30 -17.43
N ASN A 376 -6.81 3.83 -16.25
CA ASN A 376 -7.00 5.27 -15.94
C ASN A 376 -8.34 5.86 -16.37
N SER A 377 -9.36 5.05 -16.56
CA SER A 377 -10.67 5.53 -16.97
C SER A 377 -11.70 5.30 -15.88
N GLN A 378 -12.52 6.32 -15.65
CA GLN A 378 -13.63 6.29 -14.71
C GLN A 378 -14.93 6.55 -15.41
N ILE A 379 -15.95 5.83 -15.02
CA ILE A 379 -17.25 5.99 -15.63
C ILE A 379 -18.32 6.34 -14.66
N LEU A 380 -19.28 7.11 -15.18
CA LEU A 380 -20.43 7.50 -14.45
C LEU A 380 -21.61 7.79 -15.29
N ILE A 381 -22.69 7.14 -14.95
CA ILE A 381 -24.01 7.47 -15.44
C ILE A 381 -24.79 8.07 -14.27
N GLN A 382 -24.77 9.39 -14.13
CA GLN A 382 -25.52 10.06 -13.09
C GLN A 382 -26.93 10.40 -13.57
N ASN A 383 -27.93 9.99 -12.79
CA ASN A 383 -29.34 10.37 -13.00
C ASN A 383 -30.05 9.83 -14.26
N ILE A 384 -29.46 8.93 -15.03
CA ILE A 384 -30.19 8.28 -16.13
C ILE A 384 -31.39 7.49 -15.58
N SER A 385 -31.22 6.81 -14.46
CA SER A 385 -32.31 6.08 -13.77
C SER A 385 -33.48 6.97 -13.33
N LYS A 386 -33.30 8.28 -13.26
CA LYS A 386 -34.37 9.21 -12.95
C LYS A 386 -35.39 9.35 -14.09
N TYR A 387 -34.94 9.10 -15.31
CA TYR A 387 -35.72 9.28 -16.53
C TYR A 387 -35.97 7.98 -17.28
N LEU A 388 -35.08 7.02 -17.13
CA LEU A 388 -35.13 5.73 -17.82
C LEU A 388 -34.71 4.61 -16.86
N ASP A 389 -35.36 3.47 -16.96
CA ASP A 389 -34.91 2.28 -16.23
C ASP A 389 -33.62 1.74 -16.86
N ILE A 390 -32.55 1.73 -16.08
CA ILE A 390 -31.30 1.07 -16.47
C ILE A 390 -31.46 -0.40 -16.10
N ILE A 391 -31.48 -1.27 -17.12
CA ILE A 391 -31.68 -2.71 -16.89
C ILE A 391 -30.37 -3.41 -16.66
N ASP A 392 -29.36 -3.05 -17.45
CA ASP A 392 -28.06 -3.73 -17.42
C ASP A 392 -26.93 -2.75 -17.72
N ILE A 393 -25.88 -2.84 -16.91
CA ILE A 393 -24.63 -2.15 -17.13
C ILE A 393 -23.57 -3.23 -17.12
N SER A 394 -23.07 -3.60 -18.29
CA SER A 394 -21.92 -4.51 -18.35
C SER A 394 -20.63 -3.72 -18.29
N ILE A 395 -19.85 -4.00 -17.29
CA ILE A 395 -18.52 -3.41 -17.10
C ILE A 395 -17.52 -4.45 -17.58
N SER A 396 -16.64 -4.07 -18.51
CA SER A 396 -15.62 -5.00 -18.99
C SER A 396 -14.56 -5.28 -17.90
N THR A 397 -13.87 -6.40 -18.00
CA THR A 397 -12.84 -6.80 -17.04
C THR A 397 -11.64 -5.86 -17.01
N ASP A 398 -11.43 -5.05 -18.02
CA ASP A 398 -10.41 -3.98 -18.02
C ASP A 398 -10.65 -2.90 -16.95
N PHE A 399 -11.85 -2.92 -16.37
CA PHE A 399 -12.24 -2.09 -15.24
C PHE A 399 -11.32 -2.26 -14.01
N MET A 400 -10.72 -3.39 -13.86
CA MET A 400 -9.99 -3.74 -12.64
C MET A 400 -8.54 -3.24 -12.61
N THR A 401 -8.08 -2.57 -13.66
CA THR A 401 -6.67 -2.21 -13.79
C THR A 401 -6.26 -0.98 -13.03
N ASP A 402 -7.16 -0.03 -12.89
CA ASP A 402 -6.81 1.23 -12.25
C ASP A 402 -7.89 1.59 -11.25
N THR A 403 -7.68 1.12 -10.08
CA THR A 403 -8.65 1.12 -9.02
C THR A 403 -8.73 2.43 -8.26
N ARG A 404 -7.89 3.41 -8.63
CA ARG A 404 -7.94 4.73 -8.03
C ARG A 404 -8.47 5.77 -8.95
N ILE A 405 -9.60 6.20 -8.55
CA ILE A 405 -10.40 7.12 -9.30
C ILE A 405 -10.07 8.56 -8.98
N ASP A 406 -9.90 8.85 -7.75
CA ASP A 406 -9.56 10.16 -7.22
C ASP A 406 -8.95 9.93 -5.84
N SER A 407 -7.91 10.65 -5.49
CA SER A 407 -7.32 10.60 -4.15
C SER A 407 -8.30 10.96 -3.03
N SER A 408 -9.42 11.61 -3.36
CA SER A 408 -10.51 11.92 -2.43
C SER A 408 -11.60 10.86 -2.35
N LYS A 409 -11.60 9.87 -3.25
CA LYS A 409 -12.64 8.83 -3.35
C LYS A 409 -12.01 7.45 -3.50
N ASP A 410 -11.09 7.11 -2.67
CA ASP A 410 -10.32 5.87 -2.69
C ASP A 410 -11.21 4.61 -2.81
N ILE A 411 -11.78 4.37 -3.97
CA ILE A 411 -12.58 3.19 -4.26
C ILE A 411 -11.74 2.22 -5.08
N ILE A 412 -11.41 1.10 -4.49
CA ILE A 412 -10.75 -0.02 -5.17
C ILE A 412 -11.81 -1.09 -5.44
N VAL A 413 -12.11 -1.33 -6.69
CA VAL A 413 -13.04 -2.37 -7.09
C VAL A 413 -12.28 -3.57 -7.62
N ASN A 414 -12.56 -4.72 -7.08
CA ASN A 414 -11.98 -5.98 -7.54
C ASN A 414 -13.01 -6.88 -8.15
N GLN A 415 -12.52 -7.85 -8.90
CA GLN A 415 -13.33 -8.96 -9.33
C GLN A 415 -13.86 -9.79 -8.15
N PHE A 416 -14.99 -10.43 -8.40
CA PHE A 416 -15.54 -11.45 -7.53
C PHE A 416 -14.51 -12.51 -7.19
N GLY A 417 -14.41 -12.87 -5.93
CA GLY A 417 -13.48 -13.89 -5.45
C GLY A 417 -12.09 -13.39 -5.07
N ASN A 418 -11.71 -12.16 -5.45
CA ASN A 418 -10.46 -11.55 -5.02
C ASN A 418 -10.72 -10.51 -3.91
N TYR A 419 -9.67 -10.09 -3.18
CA TYR A 419 -9.80 -9.08 -2.12
C TYR A 419 -9.38 -7.68 -2.63
N GLY A 420 -9.58 -6.66 -1.80
CA GLY A 420 -9.03 -5.32 -2.02
C GLY A 420 -10.07 -4.30 -2.45
N LEU A 421 -11.30 -4.49 -2.04
CA LEU A 421 -12.31 -3.47 -2.15
C LEU A 421 -12.06 -2.41 -1.08
N LEU A 422 -11.89 -1.16 -1.49
CA LEU A 422 -11.88 -0.06 -0.55
C LEU A 422 -13.30 0.43 -0.32
N LEU A 423 -13.65 0.53 0.93
CA LEU A 423 -14.98 0.83 1.39
C LEU A 423 -15.06 2.29 1.85
N ASP A 424 -16.08 2.60 2.55
CA ASP A 424 -16.40 3.94 3.05
C ASP A 424 -15.84 4.23 4.45
N TYR A 425 -14.80 3.51 4.86
CA TYR A 425 -14.18 3.60 6.19
C TYR A 425 -15.10 3.22 7.35
N THR A 426 -16.13 2.42 7.10
CA THR A 426 -17.10 1.99 8.13
C THR A 426 -16.97 0.52 8.50
N LYS A 427 -16.12 -0.23 7.80
CA LYS A 427 -16.03 -1.69 7.91
C LYS A 427 -14.81 -2.17 8.70
N ASN A 428 -14.42 -1.41 9.73
CA ASN A 428 -13.39 -1.85 10.66
C ASN A 428 -13.96 -2.93 11.60
N PRO A 429 -13.27 -4.06 11.81
CA PRO A 429 -13.73 -5.09 12.75
C PRO A 429 -13.73 -4.66 14.21
N LEU A 430 -13.09 -3.55 14.53
CA LEU A 430 -13.02 -2.99 15.87
C LEU A 430 -13.91 -1.78 16.01
N ASN A 431 -14.48 -1.59 17.22
CA ASN A 431 -15.28 -0.41 17.56
C ASN A 431 -14.50 0.58 18.41
N TYR A 432 -13.72 0.08 19.36
CA TYR A 432 -12.97 0.91 20.31
C TYR A 432 -11.59 0.33 20.58
N ALA A 433 -10.68 1.21 20.98
CA ALA A 433 -9.36 0.85 21.50
C ALA A 433 -9.03 1.69 22.74
N GLU A 434 -8.22 1.11 23.65
CA GLU A 434 -7.67 1.73 24.85
C GLU A 434 -6.24 1.25 25.04
N LEU A 435 -5.33 2.14 25.43
CA LEU A 435 -3.96 1.78 25.78
C LEU A 435 -3.64 2.21 27.21
N ARG A 436 -3.11 1.28 27.99
CA ARG A 436 -2.64 1.53 29.36
C ARG A 436 -1.17 1.21 29.51
N PHE A 437 -0.48 2.06 30.26
CA PHE A 437 0.91 1.91 30.66
C PHE A 437 0.98 1.86 32.19
N ASN A 438 1.46 0.76 32.76
CA ASN A 438 1.53 0.55 34.21
C ASN A 438 0.22 0.88 34.94
N ASP A 439 -0.90 0.42 34.34
CA ASP A 439 -2.28 0.67 34.80
C ASP A 439 -2.81 2.12 34.62
N GLU A 440 -1.97 3.06 34.17
CA GLU A 440 -2.38 4.41 33.80
C GLU A 440 -2.83 4.49 32.34
N GLU A 441 -3.88 5.26 32.07
CA GLU A 441 -4.40 5.42 30.73
C GLU A 441 -3.48 6.30 29.89
N ARG A 442 -2.82 5.70 28.87
CA ARG A 442 -2.11 6.48 27.85
C ARG A 442 -3.09 7.17 26.92
N PHE A 443 -4.15 6.47 26.53
CA PHE A 443 -5.38 7.02 25.98
C PHE A 443 -6.57 6.20 26.48
N GLU A 444 -7.62 6.92 26.83
CA GLU A 444 -8.90 6.34 27.25
C GLU A 444 -9.58 5.58 26.11
N LYS A 445 -10.62 4.83 26.43
CA LYS A 445 -11.44 4.15 25.44
C LYS A 445 -11.97 5.13 24.40
N ARG A 446 -11.52 5.01 23.14
CA ARG A 446 -11.90 5.85 22.01
C ARG A 446 -12.43 5.02 20.85
N GLU A 447 -13.31 5.63 20.06
CA GLU A 447 -13.84 5.04 18.85
C GLU A 447 -12.72 4.73 17.85
N ILE A 448 -12.86 3.62 17.15
CA ILE A 448 -11.83 3.15 16.22
C ILE A 448 -11.56 4.12 15.06
N LYS A 449 -12.57 4.88 14.64
CA LYS A 449 -12.44 5.91 13.61
C LYS A 449 -11.37 6.97 13.96
N TYR A 450 -11.15 7.21 15.25
CA TYR A 450 -10.05 8.06 15.71
C TYR A 450 -8.69 7.54 15.26
N PHE A 451 -8.49 6.20 15.31
CA PHE A 451 -7.23 5.54 14.99
C PHE A 451 -7.10 5.16 13.52
N SER A 452 -8.21 4.86 12.84
CA SER A 452 -8.20 4.41 11.44
C SER A 452 -8.26 5.55 10.42
N THR A 453 -8.80 6.71 10.82
CA THR A 453 -9.01 7.83 9.89
C THR A 453 -8.37 9.11 10.39
N LEU A 454 -8.70 9.58 11.62
CA LEU A 454 -8.25 10.88 12.08
C LEU A 454 -6.72 10.93 12.26
N LEU A 455 -6.13 9.99 13.00
CA LEU A 455 -4.69 10.01 13.25
C LEU A 455 -3.87 9.76 11.96
N PRO A 456 -4.21 8.81 11.08
CA PRO A 456 -3.52 8.72 9.80
C PRO A 456 -3.57 9.99 8.96
N THR A 457 -4.70 10.68 8.91
CA THR A 457 -4.83 11.96 8.19
C THR A 457 -3.90 13.05 8.73
N ILE A 458 -3.58 13.01 10.03
CA ILE A 458 -2.72 14.01 10.66
C ILE A 458 -1.23 13.64 10.52
N TYR A 459 -0.88 12.37 10.71
CA TYR A 459 0.50 11.92 10.89
C TYR A 459 1.11 11.23 9.68
N HIS A 460 0.28 10.75 8.73
CA HIS A 460 0.70 10.01 7.56
C HIS A 460 0.37 10.74 6.25
N ASN A 461 1.09 10.39 5.20
CA ASN A 461 0.85 10.94 3.87
C ASN A 461 -0.46 10.49 3.27
N ASN A 462 -1.01 9.38 3.76
CA ASN A 462 -2.22 8.80 3.22
C ASN A 462 -3.09 8.16 4.31
N THR A 463 -4.42 8.19 4.11
CA THR A 463 -5.36 7.45 4.95
C THR A 463 -5.44 6.01 4.44
N PRO A 464 -5.17 5.00 5.28
CA PRO A 464 -5.13 3.61 4.86
C PRO A 464 -6.53 3.03 4.63
N ARG A 465 -6.59 1.83 4.06
CA ARG A 465 -7.82 1.03 3.94
C ARG A 465 -8.40 0.68 5.31
N ASP A 466 -9.69 0.29 5.32
CA ASP A 466 -10.37 -0.16 6.52
C ASP A 466 -9.60 -1.25 7.28
N GLY A 467 -9.60 -1.13 8.60
CA GLY A 467 -9.00 -2.08 9.50
C GLY A 467 -7.53 -1.85 9.87
N ILE A 468 -6.86 -0.85 9.27
CA ILE A 468 -5.54 -0.40 9.70
C ILE A 468 -5.71 0.75 10.69
N ASN A 469 -5.17 0.58 11.89
CA ASN A 469 -5.32 1.52 13.00
C ASN A 469 -3.95 1.98 13.46
N VAL A 470 -3.81 3.29 13.73
CA VAL A 470 -2.52 3.92 14.05
C VAL A 470 -2.64 4.75 15.32
N TYR A 471 -1.59 4.74 16.14
CA TYR A 471 -1.39 5.68 17.23
C TYR A 471 0.06 6.15 17.27
N SER A 472 0.30 7.42 16.99
CA SER A 472 1.66 7.98 16.94
C SER A 472 2.09 8.58 18.27
N PHE A 473 3.33 8.31 18.68
CA PHE A 473 4.05 9.00 19.76
C PHE A 473 4.95 10.10 19.23
N SER A 474 5.16 10.14 17.91
CA SER A 474 5.98 11.13 17.21
C SER A 474 5.10 12.12 16.44
N LEU A 475 5.66 13.29 16.15
CA LEU A 475 4.98 14.31 15.33
C LEU A 475 5.01 13.97 13.83
N TYR A 476 6.11 13.37 13.38
CA TYR A 476 6.36 13.03 11.97
C TYR A 476 6.89 11.60 11.85
N PRO A 477 6.02 10.56 11.99
CA PRO A 477 6.48 9.17 12.06
C PRO A 477 7.09 8.65 10.75
N GLU A 478 6.78 9.24 9.62
CA GLU A 478 7.35 8.85 8.33
C GLU A 478 8.74 9.43 8.07
N GLN A 479 9.10 10.50 8.79
CA GLN A 479 10.41 11.10 8.65
C GLN A 479 11.47 10.36 9.48
N HIS A 480 12.68 10.28 8.94
CA HIS A 480 13.81 9.66 9.64
C HIS A 480 14.26 10.50 10.84
N GLN A 481 14.21 11.83 10.71
CA GLN A 481 14.55 12.73 11.79
C GLN A 481 13.64 12.47 12.99
N PRO A 482 14.18 12.12 14.17
CA PRO A 482 13.37 11.88 15.35
C PRO A 482 12.51 13.09 15.71
N SER A 483 11.22 12.85 15.92
CA SER A 483 10.23 13.88 16.27
C SER A 483 9.37 13.49 17.47
N GLY A 484 9.84 12.54 18.27
CA GLY A 484 9.20 11.98 19.45
C GLY A 484 9.21 10.46 19.43
N ALA A 485 9.17 9.85 20.59
CA ALA A 485 9.04 8.41 20.78
C ALA A 485 8.60 8.11 22.20
N CYS A 486 8.08 6.92 22.44
CA CYS A 486 7.81 6.38 23.75
C CYS A 486 8.75 5.21 24.02
N ASN A 487 9.53 5.26 25.09
CA ASN A 487 10.46 4.18 25.44
C ASN A 487 9.73 3.04 26.14
N PHE A 488 9.43 1.99 25.40
CA PHE A 488 8.69 0.84 25.88
C PHE A 488 9.52 -0.04 26.83
N SER A 489 10.86 -0.04 26.77
CA SER A 489 11.72 -0.74 27.74
C SER A 489 11.58 -0.21 29.17
N ARG A 490 11.00 0.97 29.37
CA ARG A 490 10.78 1.58 30.69
C ARG A 490 9.35 1.38 31.22
N ILE A 491 8.52 0.64 30.48
CA ILE A 491 7.10 0.42 30.80
C ILE A 491 6.93 -1.08 31.03
N GLU A 492 6.69 -1.48 32.27
CA GLU A 492 6.57 -2.90 32.63
C GLU A 492 5.30 -3.55 32.10
N ARG A 493 4.19 -2.79 32.11
CA ARG A 493 2.89 -3.26 31.67
C ARG A 493 2.37 -2.40 30.51
N GLN A 494 2.29 -2.99 29.34
CA GLN A 494 1.82 -2.35 28.12
C GLN A 494 0.57 -3.10 27.67
N ILE A 495 -0.62 -2.57 27.93
CA ILE A 495 -1.88 -3.29 27.67
C ILE A 495 -2.68 -2.53 26.63
N LEU A 496 -2.84 -3.13 25.45
CA LEU A 496 -3.78 -2.70 24.42
C LEU A 496 -5.08 -3.47 24.59
N THR A 497 -6.19 -2.75 24.82
CA THR A 497 -7.52 -3.33 24.92
C THR A 497 -8.32 -2.97 23.70
N LEU A 498 -8.89 -3.96 23.03
CA LEU A 498 -9.67 -3.81 21.80
C LEU A 498 -11.08 -4.30 22.02
N TRP A 499 -12.06 -3.61 21.46
CA TRP A 499 -13.48 -4.00 21.47
C TRP A 499 -13.98 -4.21 20.06
N TYR A 500 -14.73 -5.26 19.87
CA TYR A 500 -15.31 -5.67 18.60
C TYR A 500 -16.78 -5.30 18.50
N GLU A 501 -17.28 -5.20 17.28
CA GLU A 501 -18.69 -4.92 17.02
C GLU A 501 -19.59 -6.12 17.33
N ASN A 502 -19.13 -7.31 17.00
CA ASN A 502 -19.85 -8.57 17.17
C ASN A 502 -18.95 -9.66 17.75
N ILE A 503 -19.53 -10.80 18.17
CA ILE A 503 -18.77 -11.99 18.57
C ILE A 503 -17.95 -12.42 17.37
N ILE A 504 -16.65 -12.21 17.45
CA ILE A 504 -15.76 -12.44 16.32
C ILE A 504 -15.46 -13.92 16.21
N LYS A 505 -15.54 -14.39 14.98
CA LYS A 505 -14.94 -15.63 14.50
C LYS A 505 -13.43 -15.62 14.79
N ASN A 506 -12.77 -16.76 14.69
CA ASN A 506 -11.32 -16.83 14.81
C ASN A 506 -10.66 -15.69 14.02
N SER A 507 -9.72 -15.03 14.63
CA SER A 507 -9.04 -13.89 14.03
C SER A 507 -7.58 -13.82 14.47
N LEU A 508 -6.75 -13.23 13.62
CA LEU A 508 -5.34 -13.01 13.85
C LEU A 508 -5.09 -11.51 13.98
N PHE A 509 -4.50 -11.13 15.12
CA PHE A 509 -4.08 -9.76 15.38
C PHE A 509 -2.63 -9.58 15.06
N TYR A 510 -2.31 -8.49 14.43
CA TYR A 510 -0.96 -8.00 14.30
C TYR A 510 -0.85 -6.63 14.96
N VAL A 511 0.17 -6.47 15.79
CA VAL A 511 0.57 -5.18 16.34
C VAL A 511 2.01 -4.94 15.94
N PHE A 512 2.27 -3.82 15.29
CA PHE A 512 3.58 -3.39 14.84
C PHE A 512 4.02 -2.16 15.64
N ALA A 513 5.30 -2.11 15.96
CA ALA A 513 5.92 -1.02 16.69
C ALA A 513 7.24 -0.62 16.03
N PRO A 514 7.20 0.30 15.03
CA PRO A 514 8.43 0.91 14.52
C PRO A 514 9.17 1.63 15.64
N ASN A 515 10.43 1.28 15.85
CA ASN A 515 11.26 1.81 16.93
C ASN A 515 12.60 2.32 16.41
N TYR A 516 13.25 3.13 17.23
CA TYR A 516 14.63 3.54 17.01
C TYR A 516 15.59 2.59 17.74
N ASN A 517 16.74 2.36 17.10
CA ASN A 517 17.90 1.71 17.70
C ASN A 517 19.18 2.34 17.13
N VAL A 518 20.33 1.95 17.64
CA VAL A 518 21.62 2.47 17.18
C VAL A 518 22.44 1.32 16.60
N PHE A 519 22.85 1.47 15.34
CA PHE A 519 23.75 0.54 14.66
C PHE A 519 25.15 1.12 14.63
N ARG A 520 26.11 0.37 15.13
CA ARG A 520 27.53 0.74 15.20
C ARG A 520 28.38 -0.12 14.30
N VAL A 521 29.35 0.53 13.68
CA VAL A 521 30.44 -0.15 12.96
C VAL A 521 31.75 0.39 13.51
N GLN A 522 32.56 -0.48 14.12
CA GLN A 522 33.83 -0.13 14.71
C GLN A 522 34.85 -1.23 14.43
N ASP A 523 36.02 -0.85 13.92
CA ASP A 523 37.15 -1.77 13.66
C ASP A 523 36.76 -3.00 12.82
N GLY A 524 35.85 -2.83 11.86
CA GLY A 524 35.35 -3.90 10.99
C GLY A 524 34.24 -4.78 11.60
N LEU A 525 33.86 -4.54 12.84
CA LEU A 525 32.80 -5.24 13.55
C LEU A 525 31.52 -4.40 13.61
N THR A 526 30.38 -5.05 13.66
CA THR A 526 29.08 -4.41 13.80
C THR A 526 28.39 -4.81 15.09
N ALA A 527 27.62 -3.91 15.66
CA ALA A 527 26.77 -4.19 16.80
C ALA A 527 25.52 -3.31 16.77
N VAL A 528 24.41 -3.84 17.27
CA VAL A 528 23.27 -3.03 17.69
C VAL A 528 23.46 -2.69 19.17
N VAL A 529 23.30 -1.40 19.51
CA VAL A 529 23.63 -0.91 20.88
C VAL A 529 22.64 -1.43 21.90
N TYR A 530 21.37 -1.43 21.54
CA TYR A 530 20.31 -1.88 22.42
C TYR A 530 19.87 -3.28 21.96
N THR A 531 20.27 -4.28 22.73
CA THR A 531 19.86 -5.69 22.58
C THR A 531 19.18 -6.13 23.85
N ASP A 532 18.14 -6.93 23.75
CA ASP A 532 17.45 -7.55 24.91
C ASP A 532 18.25 -8.72 25.46
#